data_92af95d922794eda85e1fe0ee3355c51
#
_entry.id   92af95d922794eda85e1fe0ee3355c51
#
_cell.length_a   1.000
_cell.length_b   1.000
_cell.length_c   1.000
_cell.angle_alpha   90.00
_cell.angle_beta   90.00
_cell.angle_gamma   90.00
#
_symmetry.space_group_name_H-M   'P 1'
#
loop_
_entity.id
_entity.type
_entity.pdbx_description
1 polymer ?
#
loop_
_entity_poly.entity_id
_entity_poly.type
_entity_poly.pdbx_seq_one_letter_code
_entity_poly.pdbx_strand_id
1 'polypeptide(L)'
;MLRLTFLGTGTSQGVPMIGCNCEVCRSHDSRDKRLRSSVMIERFDSAPEKRPADKLPQQPAHAMYPRPVGADARIVIDAGPDFRYQMLREGVKTLDAILLTHEHKDHIAGIDDIRAFNYFEGRAVPIYATERVGRAVRKDFDYAFAENRYPGAPEIDLRTIRQNEPFDVAGFHVIPISGRHYLLPVTGYRIGALAYLTDFNGIDDRQLDKLRGAD
;
A
#
# COMPACT_ATOMS: atom_id res chain seq x y z
N MET A 1 19.25 4.00 -2.02
CA MET A 1 18.69 2.90 -2.84
C MET A 1 17.21 2.71 -2.52
N LEU A 2 16.37 2.37 -3.52
CA LEU A 2 14.96 2.03 -3.31
C LEU A 2 14.76 0.52 -3.44
N ARG A 3 13.85 -0.03 -2.63
CA ARG A 3 13.35 -1.40 -2.74
C ARG A 3 11.83 -1.37 -2.88
N LEU A 4 11.32 -2.02 -3.92
CA LEU A 4 9.90 -2.30 -4.11
C LEU A 4 9.60 -3.73 -3.64
N THR A 5 8.57 -3.88 -2.82
CA THR A 5 8.04 -5.19 -2.41
C THR A 5 6.57 -5.27 -2.80
N PHE A 6 6.21 -6.23 -3.64
CA PHE A 6 4.80 -6.51 -3.91
C PHE A 6 4.16 -7.19 -2.69
N LEU A 7 3.23 -6.50 -2.04
CA LEU A 7 2.48 -7.01 -0.90
C LEU A 7 1.30 -7.89 -1.35
N GLY A 8 0.74 -7.58 -2.51
CA GLY A 8 -0.29 -8.35 -3.16
C GLY A 8 -0.39 -7.99 -4.64
N THR A 9 -0.79 -8.97 -5.44
CA THR A 9 -0.93 -8.87 -6.91
C THR A 9 -2.25 -9.47 -7.39
N GLY A 10 -3.16 -9.74 -6.47
CA GLY A 10 -4.50 -10.23 -6.77
C GLY A 10 -5.46 -9.10 -7.13
N THR A 11 -6.60 -9.47 -7.71
CA THR A 11 -7.72 -8.56 -7.93
C THR A 11 -8.45 -8.24 -6.63
N SER A 12 -9.54 -7.49 -6.70
CA SER A 12 -10.42 -7.15 -5.55
C SER A 12 -10.88 -8.37 -4.73
N GLN A 13 -10.95 -9.56 -5.34
CA GLN A 13 -11.33 -10.80 -4.69
C GLN A 13 -10.14 -11.57 -4.09
N GLY A 14 -8.91 -11.25 -4.48
CA GLY A 14 -7.74 -12.06 -4.19
C GLY A 14 -7.76 -13.43 -4.88
N VAL A 15 -6.74 -14.24 -4.64
CA VAL A 15 -6.67 -15.65 -5.10
C VAL A 15 -6.23 -16.51 -3.92
N PRO A 16 -7.00 -17.54 -3.53
CA PRO A 16 -8.25 -18.01 -4.12
C PRO A 16 -9.44 -17.07 -3.90
N MET A 17 -10.36 -17.07 -4.84
CA MET A 17 -11.63 -16.35 -4.72
C MET A 17 -12.66 -17.24 -4.01
N ILE A 18 -13.47 -16.64 -3.15
CA ILE A 18 -14.54 -17.34 -2.41
C ILE A 18 -15.49 -18.03 -3.40
N GLY A 19 -15.72 -19.34 -3.19
CA GLY A 19 -16.61 -20.15 -4.02
C GLY A 19 -16.05 -20.54 -5.40
N CYS A 20 -14.84 -20.12 -5.78
CA CYS A 20 -14.22 -20.48 -7.05
C CYS A 20 -13.57 -21.87 -6.97
N ASN A 21 -13.90 -22.73 -7.94
CA ASN A 21 -13.39 -24.10 -8.05
C ASN A 21 -12.39 -24.30 -9.21
N CYS A 22 -11.90 -23.22 -9.82
CA CYS A 22 -10.91 -23.33 -10.88
C CYS A 22 -9.58 -23.92 -10.37
N GLU A 23 -8.76 -24.39 -11.29
CA GLU A 23 -7.49 -25.06 -11.00
C GLU A 23 -6.58 -24.17 -10.12
N VAL A 24 -6.44 -22.89 -10.46
CA VAL A 24 -5.60 -21.92 -9.71
C VAL A 24 -6.12 -21.69 -8.29
N CYS A 25 -7.44 -21.51 -8.11
CA CYS A 25 -8.03 -21.31 -6.78
C CYS A 25 -7.91 -22.54 -5.89
N ARG A 26 -7.90 -23.74 -6.48
CA ARG A 26 -7.74 -25.03 -5.78
C ARG A 26 -6.29 -25.46 -5.61
N SER A 27 -5.36 -24.77 -6.27
CA SER A 27 -3.92 -25.09 -6.19
C SER A 27 -3.41 -25.05 -4.74
N HIS A 28 -2.50 -25.93 -4.41
CA HIS A 28 -1.74 -25.93 -3.15
C HIS A 28 -0.42 -25.15 -3.28
N ASP A 29 -0.05 -24.69 -4.48
CA ASP A 29 1.14 -23.89 -4.71
C ASP A 29 0.95 -22.49 -4.08
N SER A 30 1.89 -22.09 -3.22
CA SER A 30 1.87 -20.78 -2.57
C SER A 30 1.96 -19.60 -3.56
N ARG A 31 2.53 -19.84 -4.76
CA ARG A 31 2.63 -18.83 -5.83
C ARG A 31 1.28 -18.49 -6.46
N ASP A 32 0.29 -19.38 -6.31
CA ASP A 32 -1.09 -19.17 -6.75
C ASP A 32 -1.93 -18.41 -5.69
N LYS A 33 -1.37 -18.13 -4.51
CA LYS A 33 -2.05 -17.36 -3.47
C LYS A 33 -1.67 -15.89 -3.59
N ARG A 34 -2.63 -15.06 -3.96
CA ARG A 34 -2.41 -13.63 -4.22
C ARG A 34 -3.33 -12.77 -3.37
N LEU A 35 -2.74 -12.02 -2.47
CA LEU A 35 -3.43 -10.99 -1.71
C LEU A 35 -3.80 -9.83 -2.65
N ARG A 36 -4.74 -9.00 -2.23
CA ARG A 36 -5.19 -7.82 -2.97
C ARG A 36 -4.04 -6.85 -3.22
N SER A 37 -4.14 -6.11 -4.32
CA SER A 37 -3.08 -5.24 -4.81
C SER A 37 -2.60 -4.23 -3.75
N SER A 38 -1.32 -4.26 -3.47
CA SER A 38 -0.61 -3.28 -2.64
C SER A 38 0.89 -3.45 -2.82
N VAL A 39 1.65 -2.38 -2.66
CA VAL A 39 3.11 -2.40 -2.69
C VAL A 39 3.69 -1.60 -1.53
N MET A 40 4.90 -1.98 -1.12
CA MET A 40 5.70 -1.24 -0.17
C MET A 40 6.97 -0.77 -0.83
N ILE A 41 7.32 0.49 -0.61
CA ILE A 41 8.54 1.11 -1.10
C ILE A 41 9.37 1.53 0.11
N GLU A 42 10.63 1.12 0.11
CA GLU A 42 11.59 1.39 1.17
C GLU A 42 12.81 2.11 0.60
N ARG A 43 13.32 3.07 1.37
CA ARG A 43 14.57 3.76 1.08
C ARG A 43 15.65 3.28 2.05
N PHE A 44 16.87 3.15 1.51
CA PHE A 44 18.06 2.82 2.26
C PHE A 44 19.17 3.80 1.88
N ASP A 45 19.77 4.44 2.85
CA ASP A 45 20.92 5.34 2.65
C ASP A 45 22.23 4.55 2.48
N SER A 46 22.29 3.33 3.05
CA SER A 46 23.30 2.33 2.77
C SER A 46 22.72 1.11 2.05
N ALA A 47 23.52 0.37 1.29
CA ALA A 47 23.04 -0.85 0.62
C ALA A 47 22.56 -1.87 1.67
N PRO A 48 21.32 -2.35 1.62
CA PRO A 48 20.84 -3.38 2.55
C PRO A 48 21.59 -4.69 2.30
N GLU A 49 21.82 -5.44 3.37
CA GLU A 49 22.34 -6.80 3.23
C GLU A 49 21.40 -7.61 2.31
N LYS A 50 22.01 -8.29 1.30
CA LYS A 50 21.23 -9.12 0.37
C LYS A 50 20.53 -10.22 1.14
N ARG A 51 19.22 -10.29 1.01
CA ARG A 51 18.44 -11.46 1.44
C ARG A 51 18.93 -12.67 0.64
N PRO A 52 19.29 -13.79 1.27
CA PRO A 52 19.54 -15.02 0.52
C PRO A 52 18.28 -15.37 -0.30
N ALA A 53 18.45 -15.51 -1.62
CA ALA A 53 17.35 -15.76 -2.56
C ALA A 53 16.59 -17.07 -2.27
N ASP A 54 17.15 -17.96 -1.47
CA ASP A 54 16.72 -19.34 -1.29
C ASP A 54 15.71 -19.56 -0.17
N LYS A 55 15.31 -18.49 0.52
CA LYS A 55 14.35 -18.59 1.63
C LYS A 55 13.08 -17.78 1.36
N LEU A 56 12.40 -18.05 0.24
CA LEU A 56 10.97 -17.87 0.19
C LEU A 56 10.35 -18.91 1.13
N PRO A 57 9.64 -18.48 2.16
CA PRO A 57 9.12 -19.41 3.13
C PRO A 57 8.05 -20.30 2.54
N GLN A 58 8.26 -21.58 2.56
CA GLN A 58 7.17 -22.56 2.59
C GLN A 58 6.53 -22.45 3.97
N GLN A 59 5.36 -21.82 4.09
CA GLN A 59 4.97 -21.27 5.35
C GLN A 59 3.67 -21.75 5.93
N PRO A 60 3.61 -21.95 7.22
CA PRO A 60 2.45 -21.64 8.04
C PRO A 60 2.51 -20.21 8.60
N ALA A 61 1.34 -19.66 8.84
CA ALA A 61 0.98 -18.26 9.02
C ALA A 61 1.64 -17.45 10.17
N HIS A 62 2.71 -17.90 10.82
CA HIS A 62 3.20 -17.24 12.04
C HIS A 62 4.71 -17.01 12.11
N ALA A 63 5.46 -17.25 11.04
CA ALA A 63 6.87 -16.92 11.08
C ALA A 63 7.08 -15.43 10.79
N MET A 64 7.38 -14.69 11.84
CA MET A 64 7.93 -13.34 11.71
C MET A 64 9.30 -13.43 11.04
N TYR A 65 9.41 -12.96 9.82
CA TYR A 65 10.69 -12.88 9.13
C TYR A 65 11.48 -11.69 9.68
N PRO A 66 12.73 -11.91 10.12
CA PRO A 66 13.61 -10.79 10.39
C PRO A 66 13.85 -10.06 9.07
N ARG A 67 13.43 -8.80 8.99
CA ARG A 67 13.82 -7.93 7.90
C ARG A 67 15.25 -7.47 8.10
N PRO A 68 15.94 -7.12 6.99
CA PRO A 68 17.15 -6.34 7.10
C PRO A 68 16.85 -5.12 7.96
N VAL A 69 17.56 -4.97 9.06
CA VAL A 69 17.51 -3.79 9.90
C VAL A 69 17.98 -2.63 9.04
N GLY A 70 17.21 -1.53 8.98
CA GLY A 70 17.73 -0.27 8.50
C GLY A 70 17.12 0.33 7.22
N ALA A 71 15.83 0.12 6.92
CA ALA A 71 15.16 1.05 6.02
C ALA A 71 15.01 2.40 6.71
N ASP A 72 15.55 3.47 6.10
CA ASP A 72 15.48 4.83 6.64
C ASP A 72 14.10 5.44 6.47
N ALA A 73 13.34 4.96 5.48
CA ALA A 73 11.94 5.33 5.28
C ALA A 73 11.15 4.21 4.58
N ARG A 74 9.87 4.13 4.91
CA ARG A 74 8.95 3.10 4.41
C ARG A 74 7.57 3.67 4.16
N ILE A 75 7.08 3.53 2.93
CA ILE A 75 5.71 3.88 2.55
C ILE A 75 5.00 2.67 1.94
N VAL A 76 3.68 2.63 2.10
CA VAL A 76 2.82 1.61 1.48
C VAL A 76 1.84 2.31 0.55
N ILE A 77 1.59 1.73 -0.62
CA ILE A 77 0.54 2.17 -1.53
C ILE A 77 -0.63 1.19 -1.39
N ASP A 78 -1.77 1.71 -0.97
CA ASP A 78 -3.01 1.04 -0.63
C ASP A 78 -2.95 0.12 0.61
N ALA A 79 -4.00 0.21 1.43
CA ALA A 79 -4.21 -0.55 2.64
C ALA A 79 -5.58 -1.27 2.58
N GLY A 80 -5.66 -2.30 1.74
CA GLY A 80 -6.86 -3.12 1.57
C GLY A 80 -7.08 -4.09 2.74
N PRO A 81 -8.08 -4.98 2.66
CA PRO A 81 -8.44 -5.90 3.74
C PRO A 81 -7.32 -6.85 4.17
N ASP A 82 -6.32 -7.07 3.29
CA ASP A 82 -5.17 -7.93 3.56
C ASP A 82 -4.01 -7.20 4.24
N PHE A 83 -4.12 -5.88 4.50
CA PHE A 83 -3.04 -5.03 5.01
C PHE A 83 -2.37 -5.61 6.25
N ARG A 84 -3.16 -6.04 7.25
CA ARG A 84 -2.60 -6.65 8.46
C ARG A 84 -1.73 -7.87 8.14
N TYR A 85 -2.23 -8.76 7.31
CA TYR A 85 -1.47 -9.97 6.93
C TYR A 85 -0.22 -9.61 6.12
N GLN A 86 -0.32 -8.65 5.21
CA GLN A 86 0.80 -8.13 4.41
C GLN A 86 1.90 -7.58 5.32
N MET A 87 1.55 -6.76 6.32
CA MET A 87 2.51 -6.19 7.28
C MET A 87 3.17 -7.27 8.15
N LEU A 88 2.40 -8.25 8.63
CA LEU A 88 2.92 -9.37 9.42
C LEU A 88 3.85 -10.26 8.60
N ARG A 89 3.44 -10.63 7.39
CA ARG A 89 4.24 -11.46 6.47
C ARG A 89 5.58 -10.82 6.18
N GLU A 90 5.59 -9.53 5.98
CA GLU A 90 6.81 -8.79 5.70
C GLU A 90 7.58 -8.34 6.95
N GLY A 91 7.08 -8.58 8.14
CA GLY A 91 7.72 -8.21 9.41
C GLY A 91 7.88 -6.70 9.58
N VAL A 92 6.93 -5.91 9.06
CA VAL A 92 6.97 -4.44 9.11
C VAL A 92 6.80 -3.98 10.55
N LYS A 93 7.73 -3.16 11.05
CA LYS A 93 7.73 -2.63 12.42
C LYS A 93 7.38 -1.15 12.49
N THR A 94 7.69 -0.40 11.44
CA THR A 94 7.47 1.05 11.35
C THR A 94 6.87 1.38 10.00
N LEU A 95 6.04 2.42 9.95
CA LEU A 95 5.38 2.86 8.73
C LEU A 95 5.34 4.40 8.70
N ASP A 96 5.99 5.00 7.72
CA ASP A 96 6.08 6.45 7.62
C ASP A 96 4.87 7.08 6.95
N ALA A 97 4.26 6.41 5.98
CA ALA A 97 3.03 6.88 5.34
C ALA A 97 2.32 5.79 4.53
N ILE A 98 1.05 6.05 4.23
CA ILE A 98 0.25 5.34 3.23
C ILE A 98 -0.14 6.31 2.13
N LEU A 99 -0.04 5.89 0.87
CA LEU A 99 -0.55 6.59 -0.29
C LEU A 99 -1.76 5.82 -0.83
N LEU A 100 -2.90 6.48 -1.02
CA LEU A 100 -4.11 5.83 -1.50
C LEU A 100 -4.35 6.15 -2.98
N THR A 101 -4.62 5.12 -3.77
CA THR A 101 -4.89 5.25 -5.21
C THR A 101 -6.33 5.68 -5.49
N HIS A 102 -7.31 5.03 -4.87
CA HIS A 102 -8.73 5.30 -4.99
C HIS A 102 -9.52 4.68 -3.82
N GLU A 103 -10.84 4.91 -3.78
CA GLU A 103 -11.68 4.61 -2.62
C GLU A 103 -12.33 3.21 -2.62
N HIS A 104 -12.02 2.31 -3.54
CA HIS A 104 -12.54 0.95 -3.48
C HIS A 104 -12.09 0.21 -2.21
N LYS A 105 -12.94 -0.66 -1.70
CA LYS A 105 -12.71 -1.31 -0.39
C LYS A 105 -11.49 -2.22 -0.36
N ASP A 106 -11.15 -2.82 -1.47
CA ASP A 106 -9.93 -3.63 -1.61
C ASP A 106 -8.64 -2.80 -1.53
N HIS A 107 -8.74 -1.44 -1.56
CA HIS A 107 -7.61 -0.53 -1.41
C HIS A 107 -7.59 0.23 -0.08
N ILE A 108 -8.72 0.35 0.61
CA ILE A 108 -8.80 1.18 1.84
C ILE A 108 -9.30 0.45 3.08
N ALA A 109 -9.97 -0.72 2.96
CA ALA A 109 -10.68 -1.32 4.09
C ALA A 109 -9.80 -1.85 5.23
N GLY A 110 -8.48 -1.95 5.04
CA GLY A 110 -7.53 -2.34 6.06
C GLY A 110 -6.91 -1.19 6.86
N ILE A 111 -7.35 0.05 6.63
CA ILE A 111 -6.81 1.23 7.32
C ILE A 111 -6.96 1.13 8.84
N ASP A 112 -7.98 0.47 9.36
CA ASP A 112 -8.15 0.28 10.81
C ASP A 112 -6.93 -0.41 11.48
N ASP A 113 -6.24 -1.28 10.77
CA ASP A 113 -5.08 -2.01 11.30
C ASP A 113 -3.81 -1.14 11.50
N ILE A 114 -3.83 0.14 11.05
CA ILE A 114 -2.71 1.07 11.32
C ILE A 114 -2.56 1.38 12.81
N ARG A 115 -3.60 1.14 13.62
CA ARG A 115 -3.55 1.35 15.08
C ARG A 115 -2.38 0.64 15.77
N ALA A 116 -1.90 -0.48 15.20
CA ALA A 116 -0.71 -1.14 15.72
C ALA A 116 0.53 -0.23 15.61
N PHE A 117 0.69 0.48 14.48
CA PHE A 117 1.77 1.45 14.29
C PHE A 117 1.59 2.65 15.22
N ASN A 118 0.35 3.18 15.36
CA ASN A 118 0.08 4.27 16.30
C ASN A 118 0.53 3.90 17.73
N TYR A 119 0.19 2.69 18.18
CA TYR A 119 0.55 2.22 19.52
C TYR A 119 2.06 2.12 19.72
N PHE A 120 2.78 1.50 18.78
CA PHE A 120 4.22 1.27 18.92
C PHE A 120 5.08 2.50 18.60
N GLU A 121 4.63 3.36 17.69
CA GLU A 121 5.36 4.55 17.27
C GLU A 121 4.92 5.82 18.03
N GLY A 122 3.80 5.78 18.74
CA GLY A 122 3.27 6.91 19.52
C GLY A 122 2.86 8.12 18.67
N ARG A 123 2.47 7.88 17.41
CA ARG A 123 2.09 8.95 16.47
C ARG A 123 0.98 8.51 15.50
N ALA A 124 0.25 9.48 15.00
CA ALA A 124 -0.67 9.26 13.89
C ALA A 124 0.10 8.82 12.62
N VAL A 125 -0.50 7.92 11.83
CA VAL A 125 0.04 7.50 10.53
C VAL A 125 -0.42 8.50 9.47
N PRO A 126 0.50 9.15 8.73
CA PRO A 126 0.16 10.00 7.60
C PRO A 126 -0.46 9.17 6.47
N ILE A 127 -1.65 9.56 6.01
CA ILE A 127 -2.33 8.96 4.86
C ILE A 127 -2.55 10.05 3.81
N TYR A 128 -1.91 9.87 2.66
CA TYR A 128 -1.99 10.79 1.53
C TYR A 128 -3.06 10.31 0.55
N ALA A 129 -4.01 11.16 0.25
CA ALA A 129 -5.14 10.84 -0.62
C ALA A 129 -5.63 12.08 -1.37
N THR A 130 -6.20 11.91 -2.55
CA THR A 130 -6.97 12.99 -3.17
C THR A 130 -8.16 13.37 -2.29
N GLU A 131 -8.68 14.56 -2.44
CA GLU A 131 -9.84 15.04 -1.64
C GLU A 131 -11.02 14.06 -1.70
N ARG A 132 -11.29 13.49 -2.89
CA ARG A 132 -12.35 12.50 -3.09
C ARG A 132 -12.13 11.25 -2.24
N VAL A 133 -10.94 10.67 -2.31
CA VAL A 133 -10.58 9.47 -1.55
C VAL A 133 -10.56 9.77 -0.05
N GLY A 134 -10.06 10.94 0.33
CA GLY A 134 -10.05 11.40 1.72
C GLY A 134 -11.47 11.53 2.32
N ARG A 135 -12.46 12.00 1.54
CA ARG A 135 -13.87 12.00 1.98
C ARG A 135 -14.40 10.59 2.21
N ALA A 136 -14.04 9.62 1.33
CA ALA A 136 -14.44 8.23 1.53
C ALA A 136 -13.82 7.63 2.79
N VAL A 137 -12.52 7.88 3.04
CA VAL A 137 -11.84 7.44 4.26
C VAL A 137 -12.52 8.03 5.51
N ARG A 138 -12.83 9.33 5.52
CA ARG A 138 -13.54 9.96 6.65
C ARG A 138 -14.92 9.38 6.89
N LYS A 139 -15.62 8.99 5.82
CA LYS A 139 -16.94 8.36 5.93
C LYS A 139 -16.88 6.94 6.47
N ASP A 140 -15.90 6.15 5.98
CA ASP A 140 -15.78 4.73 6.33
C ASP A 140 -15.20 4.51 7.72
N PHE A 141 -14.37 5.44 8.18
CA PHE A 141 -13.67 5.42 9.47
C PHE A 141 -14.03 6.64 10.33
N ASP A 142 -15.31 7.05 10.32
CA ASP A 142 -15.81 8.26 10.99
C ASP A 142 -15.46 8.29 12.48
N TYR A 143 -15.49 7.13 13.15
CA TYR A 143 -15.08 6.94 14.53
C TYR A 143 -13.62 7.33 14.81
N ALA A 144 -12.73 7.24 13.81
CA ALA A 144 -11.33 7.66 13.92
C ALA A 144 -11.16 9.18 13.89
N PHE A 145 -12.17 9.91 13.41
CA PHE A 145 -12.17 11.37 13.28
C PHE A 145 -13.13 12.06 14.25
N ALA A 146 -13.86 11.30 15.10
CA ALA A 146 -14.76 11.84 16.08
C ALA A 146 -14.00 12.66 17.15
N GLU A 147 -14.62 13.73 17.68
CA GLU A 147 -14.04 14.53 18.78
C GLU A 147 -13.78 13.67 20.03
N ASN A 148 -14.72 12.78 20.37
CA ASN A 148 -14.62 11.84 21.47
C ASN A 148 -14.27 10.43 20.95
N ARG A 149 -13.06 10.26 20.43
CA ARG A 149 -12.61 8.97 19.90
C ARG A 149 -12.50 7.92 21.00
N TYR A 150 -12.86 6.69 20.65
CA TYR A 150 -12.53 5.54 21.49
C TYR A 150 -11.01 5.41 21.63
N PRO A 151 -10.45 5.12 22.81
CA PRO A 151 -9.00 5.10 23.04
C PRO A 151 -8.20 4.10 22.19
N GLY A 152 -8.84 3.14 21.55
CA GLY A 152 -8.21 2.17 20.65
C GLY A 152 -8.49 2.43 19.17
N ALA A 153 -9.12 3.56 18.84
CA ALA A 153 -9.34 3.93 17.44
C ALA A 153 -8.03 4.27 16.72
N PRO A 154 -7.91 4.01 15.40
CA PRO A 154 -6.72 4.39 14.65
C PRO A 154 -6.53 5.91 14.63
N GLU A 155 -5.28 6.34 14.77
CA GLU A 155 -4.89 7.73 14.64
C GLU A 155 -4.41 8.02 13.22
N ILE A 156 -5.25 8.71 12.45
CA ILE A 156 -5.06 9.01 11.03
C ILE A 156 -4.69 10.49 10.88
N ASP A 157 -3.52 10.77 10.29
CA ASP A 157 -3.14 12.10 9.79
C ASP A 157 -3.45 12.16 8.28
N LEU A 158 -4.70 12.52 7.96
CA LEU A 158 -5.17 12.51 6.57
C LEU A 158 -4.73 13.78 5.84
N ARG A 159 -3.84 13.62 4.86
CA ARG A 159 -3.24 14.68 4.06
C ARG A 159 -3.77 14.66 2.64
N THR A 160 -4.31 15.80 2.19
CA THR A 160 -4.84 15.93 0.83
C THR A 160 -3.70 16.19 -0.15
N ILE A 161 -3.63 15.36 -1.19
CA ILE A 161 -2.79 15.59 -2.37
C ILE A 161 -3.62 16.12 -3.53
N ARG A 162 -2.96 16.88 -4.40
CA ARG A 162 -3.55 17.31 -5.67
C ARG A 162 -3.04 16.43 -6.80
N GLN A 163 -3.96 16.00 -7.64
CA GLN A 163 -3.58 15.29 -8.86
C GLN A 163 -2.68 16.19 -9.70
N ASN A 164 -1.60 15.62 -10.23
CA ASN A 164 -0.60 16.31 -11.05
C ASN A 164 0.37 17.26 -10.32
N GLU A 165 0.26 17.47 -9.01
CA GLU A 165 1.24 18.23 -8.22
C GLU A 165 2.16 17.25 -7.47
N PRO A 166 3.48 17.25 -7.76
CA PRO A 166 4.43 16.46 -6.97
C PRO A 166 4.41 16.88 -5.49
N PHE A 167 4.71 15.94 -4.61
CA PHE A 167 4.83 16.20 -3.18
C PHE A 167 5.94 15.32 -2.56
N ASP A 168 6.40 15.73 -1.39
CA ASP A 168 7.42 14.99 -0.65
C ASP A 168 6.80 14.32 0.58
N VAL A 169 7.19 13.06 0.82
CA VAL A 169 6.78 12.27 1.99
C VAL A 169 7.91 11.38 2.45
N ALA A 170 8.29 11.48 3.73
CA ALA A 170 9.34 10.64 4.33
C ALA A 170 10.65 10.63 3.51
N GLY A 171 10.96 11.73 2.82
CA GLY A 171 12.14 11.86 1.94
C GLY A 171 12.01 11.16 0.59
N PHE A 172 10.82 10.73 0.20
CA PHE A 172 10.49 10.33 -1.18
C PHE A 172 9.89 11.52 -1.92
N HIS A 173 10.41 11.80 -3.11
CA HIS A 173 9.75 12.71 -4.05
C HIS A 173 8.74 11.92 -4.88
N VAL A 174 7.45 12.24 -4.75
CA VAL A 174 6.33 11.49 -5.33
C VAL A 174 5.64 12.31 -6.41
N ILE A 175 5.49 11.74 -7.59
CA ILE A 175 4.77 12.34 -8.71
C ILE A 175 3.46 11.59 -8.91
N PRO A 176 2.29 12.21 -8.64
CA PRO A 176 1.00 11.60 -8.90
C PRO A 176 0.73 11.49 -10.41
N ILE A 177 0.21 10.33 -10.80
CA ILE A 177 -0.19 10.03 -12.17
C ILE A 177 -1.69 9.82 -12.18
N SER A 178 -2.40 10.65 -12.93
CA SER A 178 -3.85 10.58 -13.01
C SER A 178 -4.30 9.60 -14.08
N GLY A 179 -5.29 8.79 -13.78
CA GLY A 179 -5.92 7.89 -14.73
C GLY A 179 -7.36 7.61 -14.38
N ARG A 180 -7.93 6.63 -15.04
CA ARG A 180 -9.32 6.22 -14.88
C ARG A 180 -9.43 4.72 -14.64
N HIS A 181 -10.33 4.38 -13.73
CA HIS A 181 -10.83 3.04 -13.50
C HIS A 181 -12.32 3.05 -13.83
N TYR A 182 -12.67 2.74 -15.08
CA TYR A 182 -13.98 2.98 -15.66
C TYR A 182 -14.34 4.47 -15.60
N LEU A 183 -15.32 4.87 -14.78
CA LEU A 183 -15.70 6.28 -14.57
C LEU A 183 -15.03 6.91 -13.33
N LEU A 184 -14.29 6.13 -12.58
CA LEU A 184 -13.66 6.54 -11.34
C LEU A 184 -12.26 7.09 -11.59
N PRO A 185 -11.91 8.28 -11.10
CA PRO A 185 -10.53 8.73 -11.13
C PRO A 185 -9.66 7.88 -10.21
N VAL A 186 -8.51 7.44 -10.69
CA VAL A 186 -7.51 6.67 -9.95
C VAL A 186 -6.18 7.39 -10.01
N THR A 187 -5.39 7.28 -8.96
CA THR A 187 -4.06 7.89 -8.87
C THR A 187 -2.99 6.81 -8.80
N GLY A 188 -2.07 6.79 -9.77
CA GLY A 188 -0.81 6.08 -9.66
C GLY A 188 0.27 6.99 -9.09
N TYR A 189 1.41 6.41 -8.76
CA TYR A 189 2.52 7.13 -8.16
C TYR A 189 3.84 6.78 -8.81
N ARG A 190 4.65 7.79 -9.15
CA ARG A 190 6.02 7.63 -9.56
C ARG A 190 6.96 8.12 -8.48
N ILE A 191 7.99 7.34 -8.16
CA ILE A 191 9.01 7.63 -7.16
C ILE A 191 10.37 7.25 -7.76
N GLY A 192 11.08 8.25 -8.24
CA GLY A 192 12.32 8.04 -9.00
C GLY A 192 12.08 7.25 -10.28
N ALA A 193 12.75 6.11 -10.45
CA ALA A 193 12.56 5.20 -11.58
C ALA A 193 11.37 4.24 -11.40
N LEU A 194 10.77 4.14 -10.19
CA LEU A 194 9.62 3.26 -9.95
C LEU A 194 8.32 3.98 -10.30
N ALA A 195 7.44 3.32 -11.06
CA ALA A 195 6.06 3.74 -11.25
C ALA A 195 5.10 2.59 -10.90
N TYR A 196 4.12 2.89 -10.05
CA TYR A 196 3.08 1.95 -9.65
C TYR A 196 1.72 2.46 -10.11
N LEU A 197 1.08 1.66 -10.95
CA LEU A 197 -0.27 1.88 -11.43
C LEU A 197 -1.10 0.62 -11.19
N THR A 198 -2.25 0.77 -10.55
CA THR A 198 -3.21 -0.33 -10.36
C THR A 198 -4.59 0.16 -10.78
N ASP A 199 -5.42 -0.76 -11.28
CA ASP A 199 -6.80 -0.50 -11.69
C ASP A 199 -6.99 0.59 -12.76
N PHE A 200 -5.96 0.82 -13.54
CA PHE A 200 -6.01 1.73 -14.69
C PHE A 200 -6.62 1.04 -15.91
N ASN A 201 -7.67 1.62 -16.47
CA ASN A 201 -8.18 1.25 -17.80
C ASN A 201 -8.18 2.43 -18.77
N GLY A 202 -7.69 3.59 -18.35
CA GLY A 202 -7.48 4.76 -19.21
C GLY A 202 -6.47 5.72 -18.59
N ILE A 203 -5.59 6.24 -19.42
CA ILE A 203 -4.57 7.24 -19.10
C ILE A 203 -4.42 8.22 -20.25
N ASP A 204 -4.24 9.49 -19.96
CA ASP A 204 -4.07 10.52 -20.98
C ASP A 204 -2.58 10.67 -21.36
N ASP A 205 -2.29 11.09 -22.61
CA ASP A 205 -0.92 11.21 -23.13
C ASP A 205 -0.01 12.08 -22.23
N ARG A 206 -0.55 13.18 -21.68
CA ARG A 206 0.20 14.04 -20.73
C ARG A 206 0.66 13.29 -19.47
N GLN A 207 -0.06 12.25 -19.08
CA GLN A 207 0.32 11.42 -17.92
C GLN A 207 1.37 10.38 -18.33
N LEU A 208 1.33 9.89 -19.59
CA LEU A 208 2.35 9.00 -20.13
C LEU A 208 3.74 9.64 -20.13
N ASP A 209 3.81 10.95 -20.34
CA ASP A 209 5.09 11.69 -20.27
C ASP A 209 5.75 11.59 -18.88
N LYS A 210 4.94 11.50 -17.81
CA LYS A 210 5.46 11.30 -16.45
C LYS A 210 6.03 9.90 -16.23
N LEU A 211 5.73 8.94 -17.09
CA LEU A 211 6.24 7.56 -17.02
C LEU A 211 7.55 7.37 -17.79
N ARG A 212 7.98 8.36 -18.60
CA ARG A 212 9.22 8.26 -19.37
C ARG A 212 10.42 8.05 -18.45
N GLY A 213 11.20 6.99 -18.68
CA GLY A 213 12.36 6.62 -17.88
C GLY A 213 11.98 6.06 -16.50
N ALA A 214 10.76 5.55 -16.33
CA ALA A 214 10.38 4.67 -15.22
C ALA A 214 10.58 3.21 -15.66
N ASP A 215 10.87 2.36 -14.67
CA ASP A 215 11.00 0.91 -14.79
C ASP A 215 9.66 0.24 -14.41
#